data_df45a9c0dde58e466cbd80e7b15a6757
#
_entry.id   df45a9c0dde58e466cbd80e7b15a6757
#
_cell.length_a   1.000
_cell.length_b   1.000
_cell.length_c   1.000
_cell.angle_alpha   90.00
_cell.angle_beta   90.00
_cell.angle_gamma   90.00
#
_symmetry.space_group_name_H-M   'P 1'
#
loop_
_entity.id
_entity.type
_entity.pdbx_description
1 polymer ?
#
loop_
_entity_poly.entity_id
_entity_poly.type
_entity_poly.pdbx_seq_one_letter_code
_entity_poly.pdbx_strand_id
1 'polypeptide(L)'
;AKEIIQSLPQRMKPGAGVGIDILYHFKISGANGGNFTVTVKDGKCEVNEGLDGEPKCIIETTDEIYADTELGKMNAQMAVMFGKIKVSNIGSLLKFVEMFIPMKEFK
;
A
#
# COMPACT_ATOMS: atom_id res chain seq x y z
N ALA A 1 4.79 -6.53 8.28
CA ALA A 1 4.38 -5.67 7.15
C ALA A 1 4.97 -6.11 5.82
N LYS A 2 6.21 -6.60 5.82
CA LYS A 2 6.87 -7.05 4.59
C LYS A 2 6.07 -8.14 3.87
N GLU A 3 5.59 -9.13 4.59
CA GLU A 3 4.80 -10.23 4.03
C GLU A 3 3.49 -9.73 3.44
N ILE A 4 2.85 -8.79 4.10
CA ILE A 4 1.59 -8.19 3.64
C ILE A 4 1.83 -7.43 2.34
N ILE A 5 2.89 -6.61 2.28
CA ILE A 5 3.22 -5.85 1.07
C ILE A 5 3.59 -6.79 -0.08
N GLN A 6 4.38 -7.82 0.19
CA GLN A 6 4.79 -8.76 -0.84
C GLN A 6 3.63 -9.59 -1.40
N SER A 7 2.53 -9.68 -0.68
CA SER A 7 1.32 -10.36 -1.17
C SER A 7 0.46 -9.49 -2.10
N LEU A 8 0.77 -8.19 -2.24
CA LEU A 8 -0.05 -7.28 -3.05
C LEU A 8 -0.31 -7.75 -4.48
N PRO A 9 0.69 -8.27 -5.24
CA PRO A 9 0.40 -8.73 -6.58
C PRO A 9 -0.68 -9.81 -6.64
N GLN A 10 -0.76 -10.67 -5.62
CA GLN A 10 -1.75 -11.73 -5.54
C GLN A 10 -3.12 -11.23 -5.10
N ARG A 11 -3.16 -10.10 -4.39
CA ARG A 11 -4.40 -9.53 -3.87
C ARG A 11 -5.02 -8.48 -4.78
N MET A 12 -4.40 -8.18 -5.90
CA MET A 12 -4.94 -7.20 -6.85
C MET A 12 -6.23 -7.72 -7.47
N LYS A 13 -7.28 -6.90 -7.42
CA LYS A 13 -8.57 -7.26 -8.01
C LYS A 13 -8.45 -7.33 -9.53
N PRO A 14 -9.09 -8.30 -10.19
CA PRO A 14 -9.05 -8.40 -11.64
C PRO A 14 -9.54 -7.11 -12.31
N GLY A 15 -8.75 -6.59 -13.25
CA GLY A 15 -9.08 -5.37 -13.98
C GLY A 15 -8.89 -4.06 -13.23
N ALA A 16 -8.55 -4.11 -11.94
CA ALA A 16 -8.47 -2.90 -11.13
C ALA A 16 -7.35 -1.95 -11.56
N GLY A 17 -6.24 -2.48 -12.04
CA GLY A 17 -5.09 -1.66 -12.44
C GLY A 17 -5.07 -1.24 -13.91
N VAL A 18 -6.08 -1.60 -14.69
CA VAL A 18 -6.12 -1.26 -16.11
C VAL A 18 -6.23 0.26 -16.29
N GLY A 19 -5.34 0.83 -17.09
CA GLY A 19 -5.30 2.27 -17.31
C GLY A 19 -4.65 3.06 -16.19
N ILE A 20 -4.13 2.40 -15.17
CA ILE A 20 -3.45 3.05 -14.05
C ILE A 20 -1.95 2.87 -14.19
N ASP A 21 -1.20 3.94 -13.93
CA ASP A 21 0.26 3.94 -13.92
C ASP A 21 0.70 4.77 -12.72
N ILE A 22 0.84 4.12 -11.57
CA ILE A 22 1.20 4.78 -10.32
C ILE A 22 2.33 4.03 -9.65
N LEU A 23 3.35 4.79 -9.20
CA LEU A 23 4.45 4.26 -8.40
C LEU A 23 4.28 4.76 -6.97
N TYR A 24 4.23 3.81 -6.03
CA TYR A 24 4.10 4.11 -4.60
C TYR A 24 5.40 3.81 -3.88
N HIS A 25 5.78 4.70 -2.95
CA HIS A 25 6.85 4.41 -2.00
C HIS A 25 6.22 4.16 -0.63
N PHE A 26 6.50 3.00 -0.05
CA PHE A 26 6.07 2.65 1.30
C PHE A 26 7.27 2.73 2.22
N LYS A 27 7.22 3.67 3.16
CA LYS A 27 8.24 3.83 4.21
C LYS A 27 7.61 3.37 5.51
N ILE A 28 7.92 2.14 5.90
CA ILE A 28 7.30 1.51 7.06
C ILE A 28 8.35 1.33 8.15
N SER A 29 8.16 2.01 9.27
CA SER A 29 9.06 1.91 10.42
C SER A 29 8.66 0.75 11.32
N GLY A 30 9.55 0.41 12.25
CA GLY A 30 9.34 -0.66 13.21
C GLY A 30 10.15 -1.91 12.90
N ALA A 31 10.09 -2.89 13.78
CA ALA A 31 10.91 -4.11 13.68
C ALA A 31 10.59 -4.94 12.44
N ASN A 32 9.34 -4.93 12.00
CA ASN A 32 8.87 -5.67 10.82
C ASN A 32 8.59 -4.75 9.64
N GLY A 33 9.15 -3.55 9.68
CA GLY A 33 8.98 -2.57 8.62
C GLY A 33 10.01 -2.70 7.52
N GLY A 34 10.11 -1.66 6.72
CA GLY A 34 11.06 -1.56 5.62
C GLY A 34 10.60 -0.55 4.60
N ASN A 35 11.41 -0.36 3.57
CA ASN A 35 11.08 0.52 2.47
C ASN A 35 10.77 -0.33 1.24
N PHE A 36 9.68 -0.01 0.57
CA PHE A 36 9.22 -0.78 -0.59
C PHE A 36 8.75 0.15 -1.69
N THR A 37 8.98 -0.28 -2.93
CA THR A 37 8.41 0.36 -4.11
C THR A 37 7.33 -0.55 -4.67
N VAL A 38 6.12 -0.03 -4.76
CA VAL A 38 4.98 -0.75 -5.34
C VAL A 38 4.59 -0.04 -6.63
N THR A 39 4.70 -0.75 -7.75
CA THR A 39 4.36 -0.22 -9.06
C THR A 39 3.10 -0.88 -9.57
N VAL A 40 2.10 -0.07 -9.90
CA VAL A 40 0.85 -0.53 -10.52
C VAL A 40 0.79 0.05 -11.92
N LYS A 41 0.85 -0.82 -12.94
CA LYS A 41 0.86 -0.40 -14.34
C LYS A 41 0.24 -1.47 -15.22
N ASP A 42 -0.65 -1.06 -16.11
CA ASP A 42 -1.27 -1.92 -17.12
C ASP A 42 -1.91 -3.18 -16.52
N GLY A 43 -2.56 -3.06 -15.39
CA GLY A 43 -3.22 -4.17 -14.71
C GLY A 43 -2.28 -5.09 -13.95
N LYS A 44 -1.03 -4.70 -13.78
CA LYS A 44 -0.02 -5.49 -13.07
C LYS A 44 0.48 -4.74 -11.85
N CYS A 45 0.85 -5.49 -10.83
CA CYS A 45 1.45 -4.95 -9.61
C CYS A 45 2.80 -5.61 -9.35
N GLU A 46 3.83 -4.81 -9.13
CA GLU A 46 5.15 -5.28 -8.76
C GLU A 46 5.56 -4.68 -7.44
N VAL A 47 6.20 -5.47 -6.60
CA VAL A 47 6.74 -5.04 -5.31
C VAL A 47 8.24 -5.30 -5.28
N ASN A 48 9.01 -4.25 -5.02
CA ASN A 48 10.46 -4.34 -4.89
C ASN A 48 10.89 -3.75 -3.56
N GLU A 49 11.89 -4.34 -2.92
CA GLU A 49 12.48 -3.76 -1.72
C GLU A 49 13.32 -2.54 -2.08
N GLY A 50 13.30 -1.52 -1.22
CA GLY A 50 13.98 -0.27 -1.46
C GLY A 50 13.09 0.75 -2.15
N LEU A 51 13.61 1.96 -2.31
CA LEU A 51 12.88 3.08 -2.92
C LEU A 51 13.51 3.42 -4.26
N ASP A 52 12.81 3.10 -5.34
CA ASP A 52 13.25 3.34 -6.72
C ASP A 52 12.26 4.24 -7.45
N GLY A 53 12.78 5.04 -8.38
CA GLY A 53 11.97 5.89 -9.25
C GLY A 53 11.36 7.09 -8.52
N GLU A 54 10.51 7.82 -9.23
CA GLU A 54 9.81 8.96 -8.68
C GLU A 54 8.40 8.57 -8.26
N PRO A 55 8.07 8.61 -6.96
CA PRO A 55 6.77 8.17 -6.50
C PRO A 55 5.70 9.21 -6.80
N LYS A 56 4.54 8.74 -7.21
CA LYS A 56 3.34 9.55 -7.30
C LYS A 56 2.67 9.68 -5.94
N CYS A 57 2.93 8.71 -5.07
CA CYS A 57 2.41 8.69 -3.71
C CYS A 57 3.45 8.10 -2.76
N ILE A 58 3.71 8.79 -1.66
CA ILE A 58 4.59 8.31 -0.60
C ILE A 58 3.72 8.03 0.61
N ILE A 59 3.83 6.83 1.15
CA ILE A 59 3.06 6.40 2.32
C ILE A 59 4.04 6.09 3.45
N GLU A 60 3.93 6.80 4.57
CA GLU A 60 4.78 6.62 5.74
C GLU A 60 3.92 6.21 6.93
N THR A 61 4.25 5.09 7.55
CA THR A 61 3.54 4.60 8.73
C THR A 61 4.42 3.60 9.49
N THR A 62 3.89 3.00 10.55
CA THR A 62 4.57 1.93 11.27
C THR A 62 4.10 0.57 10.77
N ASP A 63 4.89 -0.48 11.04
CA ASP A 63 4.52 -1.84 10.69
C ASP A 63 3.21 -2.25 11.37
N GLU A 64 3.01 -1.85 12.62
CA GLU A 64 1.80 -2.14 13.39
C GLU A 64 0.57 -1.49 12.77
N ILE A 65 0.64 -0.20 12.45
CA ILE A 65 -0.48 0.54 11.84
C ILE A 65 -0.81 -0.03 10.46
N TYR A 66 0.20 -0.32 9.65
CA TYR A 66 -0.01 -0.89 8.33
C TYR A 66 -0.72 -2.24 8.42
N ALA A 67 -0.24 -3.12 9.30
CA ALA A 67 -0.86 -4.42 9.50
C ALA A 67 -2.32 -4.28 9.97
N ASP A 68 -2.59 -3.36 10.89
CA ASP A 68 -3.94 -3.15 11.41
C ASP A 68 -4.91 -2.65 10.32
N THR A 69 -4.44 -1.80 9.40
CA THR A 69 -5.28 -1.35 8.29
C THR A 69 -5.57 -2.49 7.32
N GLU A 70 -4.59 -3.31 7.01
CA GLU A 70 -4.78 -4.44 6.11
C GLU A 70 -5.67 -5.53 6.71
N LEU A 71 -5.58 -5.73 8.01
CA LEU A 71 -6.40 -6.73 8.72
C LEU A 71 -7.79 -6.21 9.08
N GLY A 72 -8.09 -4.97 8.73
CA GLY A 72 -9.39 -4.37 8.99
C GLY A 72 -9.62 -3.91 10.43
N LYS A 73 -8.58 -3.89 11.24
CA LYS A 73 -8.65 -3.40 12.62
C LYS A 73 -8.67 -1.88 12.70
N MET A 74 -8.24 -1.21 11.63
CA MET A 74 -8.18 0.23 11.55
C MET A 74 -8.55 0.68 10.14
N ASN A 75 -9.35 1.73 10.03
CA ASN A 75 -9.71 2.32 8.76
C ASN A 75 -8.57 3.23 8.28
N ALA A 76 -8.10 3.04 7.02
CA ALA A 76 -6.98 3.78 6.48
C ALA A 76 -7.24 5.29 6.44
N GLN A 77 -8.45 5.72 6.07
CA GLN A 77 -8.79 7.14 6.03
C GLN A 77 -8.73 7.76 7.42
N MET A 78 -9.24 7.06 8.43
CA MET A 78 -9.17 7.53 9.82
C MET A 78 -7.73 7.60 10.30
N ALA A 79 -6.91 6.61 9.94
CA ALA A 79 -5.51 6.61 10.32
C ALA A 79 -4.77 7.83 9.73
N VAL A 80 -5.08 8.20 8.50
CA VAL A 80 -4.53 9.41 7.89
C VAL A 80 -5.01 10.67 8.62
N MET A 81 -6.31 10.74 8.94
CA MET A 81 -6.87 11.89 9.65
C MET A 81 -6.24 12.09 11.04
N PHE A 82 -5.92 11.01 11.72
CA PHE A 82 -5.29 11.08 13.06
C PHE A 82 -3.77 11.15 13.01
N GLY A 83 -3.17 11.29 11.82
CA GLY A 83 -1.73 11.40 11.66
C GLY A 83 -0.96 10.12 11.87
N LYS A 84 -1.62 8.96 11.91
CA LYS A 84 -0.97 7.66 12.06
C LYS A 84 -0.37 7.16 10.75
N ILE A 85 -0.92 7.61 9.63
CA ILE A 85 -0.37 7.37 8.30
C ILE A 85 -0.14 8.72 7.64
N LYS A 86 1.07 8.95 7.16
CA LYS A 86 1.39 10.14 6.37
C LYS A 86 1.37 9.77 4.91
N VAL A 87 0.69 10.55 4.11
CA VAL A 87 0.54 10.27 2.68
C VAL A 87 0.68 11.55 1.88
N SER A 88 1.47 11.51 0.81
CA SER A 88 1.70 12.69 -0.04
C SER A 88 0.55 12.95 -1.03
N ASN A 89 -0.25 11.93 -1.34
CA ASN A 89 -1.36 12.04 -2.29
C ASN A 89 -2.50 11.15 -1.85
N ILE A 90 -3.50 11.74 -1.18
CA ILE A 90 -4.62 10.99 -0.62
C ILE A 90 -5.46 10.30 -1.71
N GLY A 91 -5.62 10.93 -2.86
CA GLY A 91 -6.36 10.34 -3.98
C GLY A 91 -5.72 9.05 -4.46
N SER A 92 -4.39 9.02 -4.56
CA SER A 92 -3.66 7.81 -4.94
C SER A 92 -3.74 6.72 -3.87
N LEU A 93 -3.75 7.10 -2.58
CA LEU A 93 -3.95 6.14 -1.50
C LEU A 93 -5.32 5.49 -1.59
N LEU A 94 -6.37 6.27 -1.84
CA LEU A 94 -7.72 5.74 -1.97
C LEU A 94 -7.85 4.80 -3.15
N LYS A 95 -7.20 5.11 -4.27
CA LYS A 95 -7.13 4.19 -5.41
C LYS A 95 -6.44 2.88 -5.04
N PHE A 96 -5.36 2.97 -4.28
CA PHE A 96 -4.64 1.79 -3.80
C PHE A 96 -5.57 0.89 -2.98
N VAL A 97 -6.29 1.47 -2.02
CA VAL A 97 -7.20 0.69 -1.17
C VAL A 97 -8.28 -0.01 -2.00
N GLU A 98 -8.77 0.65 -3.06
CA GLU A 98 -9.82 0.09 -3.92
C GLU A 98 -9.32 -1.03 -4.84
N MET A 99 -8.04 -1.01 -5.20
CA MET A 99 -7.47 -1.98 -6.16
C MET A 99 -7.17 -3.34 -5.57
N PHE A 100 -7.06 -3.45 -4.25
CA PHE A 100 -6.60 -4.68 -3.61
C PHE A 100 -7.63 -5.26 -2.67
N ILE A 101 -7.65 -6.60 -2.61
CA ILE A 101 -8.46 -7.33 -1.62
C ILE A 101 -7.79 -7.16 -0.26
N PRO A 102 -8.51 -6.68 0.78
CA PRO A 102 -7.93 -6.54 2.10
C PRO A 102 -7.41 -7.87 2.64
N MET A 103 -6.32 -7.82 3.41
CA MET A 103 -5.70 -9.03 3.94
C MET A 103 -6.66 -9.90 4.73
N LYS A 104 -7.61 -9.29 5.45
CA LYS A 104 -8.62 -10.02 6.22
C LYS A 104 -9.54 -10.90 5.36
N GLU A 105 -9.69 -10.56 4.08
CA GLU A 105 -10.54 -11.29 3.14
C GLU A 105 -9.74 -12.22 2.24
N PHE A 106 -8.43 -12.06 2.23
CA PHE A 106 -7.54 -12.86 1.40
C PHE A 106 -7.21 -14.19 2.08
N LYS A 107 -7.32 -15.26 1.34
CA LYS A 107 -7.01 -16.62 1.84
C LYS A 107 -6.05 -17.34 0.93
#